data_6b976abd85bff22413b8bce4cb0e59f4
#
_entry.id   6b976abd85bff22413b8bce4cb0e59f4
#
_cell.length_a   1.000
_cell.length_b   1.000
_cell.length_c   1.000
_cell.angle_alpha   90.00
_cell.angle_beta   90.00
_cell.angle_gamma   90.00
#
_symmetry.space_group_name_H-M   'P 1'
#
loop_
_entity.id
_entity.type
_entity.pdbx_description
1 polymer ?
#
loop_
_entity_poly.entity_id
_entity_poly.type
_entity_poly.pdbx_seq_one_letter_code
_entity_poly.pdbx_strand_id
1 'polypeptide(L)'
;ADEAAALFNENQSQLIEAARAHGELLQWEAFTDAVNKTADAGTKQVLTWLRDLFGLSLIERHLAWYLINGRLSAQRASAVSRYIDRLSARLRPHAQDLVDAFGFAPEHVRAPIASGAEQERQDAAAAHFAAERASGTAPVSEKSLQKKNKK
;
A
#
# COMPACT_ATOMS: atom_id res chain seq x y z
N ALA A 1 14.15 12.17 38.85
CA ALA A 1 13.09 11.41 38.12
C ALA A 1 12.34 12.32 37.15
N ASP A 2 11.96 13.52 37.55
CA ASP A 2 11.18 14.45 36.70
C ASP A 2 11.97 14.98 35.51
N GLU A 3 13.27 15.27 35.68
CA GLU A 3 14.13 15.79 34.59
C GLU A 3 14.36 14.73 33.48
N ALA A 4 14.56 13.47 33.84
CA ALA A 4 14.71 12.39 32.91
C ALA A 4 13.40 12.11 32.13
N ALA A 5 12.26 12.20 32.77
CA ALA A 5 10.95 12.07 32.14
C ALA A 5 10.66 13.23 31.19
N ALA A 6 11.02 14.47 31.57
CA ALA A 6 10.87 15.63 30.72
C ALA A 6 11.75 15.51 29.47
N LEU A 7 13.01 15.14 29.63
CA LEU A 7 13.94 14.93 28.50
C LEU A 7 13.46 13.82 27.55
N PHE A 8 12.91 12.73 28.11
CA PHE A 8 12.32 11.66 27.29
C PHE A 8 11.13 12.16 26.48
N ASN A 9 10.24 12.93 27.12
CA ASN A 9 9.06 13.47 26.46
C ASN A 9 9.42 14.47 25.34
N GLU A 10 10.42 15.31 25.55
CA GLU A 10 10.92 16.25 24.53
C GLU A 10 11.48 15.53 23.30
N ASN A 11 12.09 14.36 23.48
CA ASN A 11 12.71 13.59 22.39
C ASN A 11 11.85 12.41 21.90
N GLN A 12 10.63 12.25 22.42
CA GLN A 12 9.76 11.11 22.12
C GLN A 12 9.55 10.87 20.64
N SER A 13 9.30 11.92 19.85
CA SER A 13 9.10 11.83 18.41
C SER A 13 10.33 11.27 17.69
N GLN A 14 11.54 11.70 18.09
CA GLN A 14 12.79 11.22 17.52
C GLN A 14 13.05 9.76 17.89
N LEU A 15 12.73 9.35 19.11
CA LEU A 15 12.85 7.96 19.57
C LEU A 15 11.89 7.04 18.81
N ILE A 16 10.66 7.49 18.56
CA ILE A 16 9.68 6.74 17.76
C ILE A 16 10.17 6.58 16.32
N GLU A 17 10.69 7.63 15.70
CA GLU A 17 11.24 7.56 14.34
C GLU A 17 12.47 6.65 14.27
N ALA A 18 13.36 6.69 15.26
CA ALA A 18 14.51 5.78 15.34
C ALA A 18 14.06 4.32 15.51
N ALA A 19 13.09 4.05 16.36
CA ALA A 19 12.54 2.71 16.54
C ALA A 19 11.86 2.18 15.27
N ARG A 20 11.12 3.05 14.55
CA ARG A 20 10.52 2.72 13.26
C ARG A 20 11.58 2.37 12.23
N ALA A 21 12.60 3.20 12.07
CA ALA A 21 13.68 2.97 11.12
C ALA A 21 14.44 1.66 11.43
N HIS A 22 14.63 1.35 12.72
CA HIS A 22 15.23 0.08 13.13
C HIS A 22 14.32 -1.12 12.76
N GLY A 23 13.02 -1.03 13.02
CA GLY A 23 12.06 -2.06 12.62
C GLY A 23 12.01 -2.27 11.10
N GLU A 24 12.07 -1.21 10.32
CA GLU A 24 12.12 -1.26 8.84
C GLU A 24 13.42 -1.94 8.35
N LEU A 25 14.55 -1.64 8.99
CA LEU A 25 15.83 -2.30 8.69
C LEU A 25 15.77 -3.80 8.97
N LEU A 26 15.26 -4.20 10.14
CA LEU A 26 15.11 -5.63 10.48
C LEU A 26 14.20 -6.37 9.49
N GLN A 27 13.12 -5.74 9.03
CA GLN A 27 12.24 -6.33 8.01
C GLN A 27 12.99 -6.53 6.69
N TRP A 28 13.77 -5.55 6.26
CA TRP A 28 14.54 -5.64 5.02
C TRP A 28 15.65 -6.71 5.11
N GLU A 29 16.33 -6.81 6.24
CA GLU A 29 17.34 -7.84 6.50
C GLU A 29 16.72 -9.24 6.50
N ALA A 30 15.60 -9.45 7.22
CA ALA A 30 14.90 -10.72 7.24
C ALA A 30 14.40 -11.12 5.85
N PHE A 31 13.89 -10.17 5.06
CA PHE A 31 13.49 -10.42 3.68
C PHE A 31 14.70 -10.82 2.83
N THR A 32 15.82 -10.13 2.98
CA THR A 32 17.07 -10.42 2.25
C THR A 32 17.57 -11.83 2.57
N ASP A 33 17.54 -12.22 3.83
CA ASP A 33 17.93 -13.57 4.26
C ASP A 33 16.99 -14.64 3.67
N ALA A 34 15.70 -14.40 3.63
CA ALA A 34 14.74 -15.31 3.01
C ALA A 34 15.01 -15.48 1.50
N VAL A 35 15.24 -14.37 0.78
CA VAL A 35 15.61 -14.38 -0.64
C VAL A 35 16.90 -15.18 -0.87
N ASN A 36 17.91 -14.98 -0.03
CA ASN A 36 19.20 -15.69 -0.16
C ASN A 36 19.05 -17.20 0.03
N LYS A 37 18.13 -17.64 0.89
CA LYS A 37 17.85 -19.06 1.17
C LYS A 37 16.94 -19.72 0.12
N THR A 38 16.31 -18.95 -0.76
CA THR A 38 15.44 -19.48 -1.81
C THR A 38 16.28 -20.21 -2.87
N ALA A 39 16.00 -21.49 -3.09
CA ALA A 39 16.75 -22.35 -4.00
C ALA A 39 16.31 -22.18 -5.47
N ASP A 40 14.99 -22.05 -5.70
CA ASP A 40 14.45 -21.89 -7.05
C ASP A 40 14.80 -20.53 -7.63
N ALA A 41 15.45 -20.53 -8.80
CA ALA A 41 15.97 -19.31 -9.42
C ALA A 41 14.84 -18.34 -9.87
N GLY A 42 13.71 -18.87 -10.34
CA GLY A 42 12.56 -18.06 -10.77
C GLY A 42 11.91 -17.35 -9.60
N THR A 43 11.58 -18.09 -8.56
CA THR A 43 11.03 -17.56 -7.30
C THR A 43 11.99 -16.56 -6.66
N LYS A 44 13.29 -16.89 -6.61
CA LYS A 44 14.32 -15.98 -6.08
C LYS A 44 14.34 -14.65 -6.82
N GLN A 45 14.21 -14.67 -8.13
CA GLN A 45 14.21 -13.46 -8.96
C GLN A 45 12.98 -12.58 -8.64
N VAL A 46 11.78 -13.16 -8.54
CA VAL A 46 10.55 -12.43 -8.20
C VAL A 46 10.64 -11.84 -6.80
N LEU A 47 11.08 -12.63 -5.82
CA LEU A 47 11.26 -12.17 -4.45
C LEU A 47 12.36 -11.11 -4.33
N THR A 48 13.40 -11.15 -5.17
CA THR A 48 14.42 -10.09 -5.24
C THR A 48 13.80 -8.78 -5.70
N TRP A 49 12.97 -8.78 -6.74
CA TRP A 49 12.28 -7.56 -7.19
C TRP A 49 11.33 -7.03 -6.12
N LEU A 50 10.63 -7.91 -5.40
CA LEU A 50 9.72 -7.52 -4.34
C LEU A 50 10.48 -6.90 -3.15
N ARG A 51 11.61 -7.49 -2.72
CA ARG A 51 12.50 -6.93 -1.70
C ARG A 51 13.03 -5.56 -2.11
N ASP A 52 13.50 -5.43 -3.36
CA ASP A 52 14.05 -4.17 -3.86
C ASP A 52 12.96 -3.09 -3.95
N LEU A 53 11.74 -3.45 -4.35
CA LEU A 53 10.57 -2.56 -4.32
C LEU A 53 10.27 -2.10 -2.89
N PHE A 54 10.27 -3.01 -1.91
CA PHE A 54 10.08 -2.68 -0.50
C PHE A 54 11.14 -1.68 -0.02
N GLY A 55 12.44 -1.96 -0.24
CA GLY A 55 13.53 -1.07 0.16
C GLY A 55 13.46 0.31 -0.50
N LEU A 56 13.16 0.38 -1.81
CA LEU A 56 12.99 1.66 -2.50
C LEU A 56 11.78 2.44 -2.01
N SER A 57 10.69 1.77 -1.65
CA SER A 57 9.50 2.42 -1.08
C SER A 57 9.79 3.03 0.30
N LEU A 58 10.64 2.39 1.11
CA LEU A 58 11.13 2.97 2.37
C LEU A 58 11.98 4.22 2.12
N ILE A 59 12.89 4.16 1.13
CA ILE A 59 13.70 5.32 0.75
C ILE A 59 12.82 6.46 0.24
N GLU A 60 11.82 6.19 -0.60
CA GLU A 60 10.89 7.19 -1.12
C GLU A 60 10.10 7.87 -0.01
N ARG A 61 9.60 7.09 0.96
CA ARG A 61 8.88 7.61 2.14
C ARG A 61 9.72 8.60 2.96
N HIS A 62 11.01 8.35 3.08
CA HIS A 62 11.95 9.15 3.86
C HIS A 62 12.88 10.01 2.99
N LEU A 63 12.50 10.27 1.73
CA LEU A 63 13.36 10.90 0.72
C LEU A 63 13.93 12.25 1.17
N ALA A 64 13.11 13.07 1.81
CA ALA A 64 13.54 14.38 2.32
C ALA A 64 14.68 14.23 3.35
N TRP A 65 14.56 13.26 4.26
CA TRP A 65 15.60 12.99 5.25
C TRP A 65 16.93 12.59 4.60
N TYR A 66 16.88 11.70 3.60
CA TYR A 66 18.08 11.26 2.87
C TYR A 66 18.76 12.42 2.14
N LEU A 67 17.99 13.32 1.54
CA LEU A 67 18.50 14.51 0.84
C LEU A 67 19.12 15.51 1.81
N ILE A 68 18.41 15.88 2.87
CA ILE A 68 18.86 16.88 3.87
C ILE A 68 20.15 16.42 4.55
N ASN A 69 20.28 15.13 4.83
CA ASN A 69 21.45 14.55 5.49
C ASN A 69 22.55 14.12 4.50
N GLY A 70 22.44 14.46 3.22
CA GLY A 70 23.45 14.16 2.21
C GLY A 70 23.69 12.66 1.96
N ARG A 71 22.73 11.81 2.35
CA ARG A 71 22.81 10.34 2.17
C ARG A 71 22.41 9.91 0.77
N LEU A 72 21.69 10.73 0.05
CA LEU A 72 21.26 10.52 -1.32
C LEU A 72 21.48 11.80 -2.15
N SER A 73 22.06 11.68 -3.33
CA SER A 73 22.18 12.83 -4.24
C SER A 73 20.83 13.14 -4.91
N ALA A 74 20.60 14.39 -5.31
CA ALA A 74 19.38 14.78 -6.02
C ALA A 74 19.15 13.97 -7.30
N GLN A 75 20.22 13.60 -8.02
CA GLN A 75 20.14 12.76 -9.21
C GLN A 75 19.63 11.35 -8.88
N ARG A 76 20.12 10.75 -7.79
CA ARG A 76 19.65 9.41 -7.35
C ARG A 76 18.22 9.50 -6.82
N ALA A 77 17.90 10.54 -6.05
CA ALA A 77 16.56 10.78 -5.53
C ALA A 77 15.52 10.86 -6.65
N SER A 78 15.81 11.63 -7.72
CA SER A 78 14.91 11.74 -8.89
C SER A 78 14.74 10.42 -9.67
N ALA A 79 15.61 9.44 -9.45
CA ALA A 79 15.52 8.13 -10.09
C ALA A 79 14.69 7.12 -9.29
N VAL A 80 14.46 7.33 -7.98
CA VAL A 80 13.78 6.37 -7.09
C VAL A 80 12.42 5.97 -7.62
N SER A 81 11.53 6.93 -7.89
CA SER A 81 10.16 6.65 -8.37
C SER A 81 10.17 5.88 -9.69
N ARG A 82 11.08 6.21 -10.61
CA ARG A 82 11.21 5.46 -11.87
C ARG A 82 11.66 4.00 -11.67
N TYR A 83 12.49 3.74 -10.66
CA TYR A 83 12.86 2.36 -10.33
C TYR A 83 11.71 1.60 -9.69
N ILE A 84 10.92 2.25 -8.83
CA ILE A 84 9.69 1.71 -8.25
C ILE A 84 8.72 1.32 -9.38
N ASP A 85 8.46 2.20 -10.34
CA ASP A 85 7.59 1.93 -11.49
C ASP A 85 8.08 0.71 -12.30
N ARG A 86 9.38 0.63 -12.56
CA ARG A 86 9.96 -0.51 -13.30
C ARG A 86 9.82 -1.83 -12.55
N LEU A 87 10.03 -1.84 -11.24
CA LEU A 87 9.86 -3.03 -10.42
C LEU A 87 8.39 -3.44 -10.33
N SER A 88 7.49 -2.47 -10.18
CA SER A 88 6.05 -2.72 -10.19
C SER A 88 5.59 -3.33 -11.52
N ALA A 89 6.09 -2.83 -12.64
CA ALA A 89 5.80 -3.39 -13.96
C ALA A 89 6.31 -4.84 -14.10
N ARG A 90 7.49 -5.17 -13.53
CA ARG A 90 8.03 -6.54 -13.54
C ARG A 90 7.26 -7.49 -12.63
N LEU A 91 6.77 -6.99 -11.49
CA LEU A 91 6.01 -7.77 -10.52
C LEU A 91 4.55 -8.00 -10.95
N ARG A 92 3.99 -7.13 -11.78
CA ARG A 92 2.58 -7.21 -12.20
C ARG A 92 2.15 -8.58 -12.74
N PRO A 93 2.92 -9.28 -13.61
CA PRO A 93 2.55 -10.61 -14.07
C PRO A 93 2.49 -11.67 -12.96
N HIS A 94 3.21 -11.46 -11.85
CA HIS A 94 3.31 -12.36 -10.71
C HIS A 94 2.37 -11.98 -9.55
N ALA A 95 1.53 -10.95 -9.73
CA ALA A 95 0.72 -10.41 -8.62
C ALA A 95 -0.22 -11.46 -8.01
N GLN A 96 -0.85 -12.31 -8.84
CA GLN A 96 -1.73 -13.37 -8.36
C GLN A 96 -0.96 -14.41 -7.55
N ASP A 97 0.16 -14.89 -8.07
CA ASP A 97 1.01 -15.89 -7.40
C ASP A 97 1.51 -15.37 -6.03
N LEU A 98 1.86 -14.06 -5.98
CA LEU A 98 2.30 -13.42 -4.74
C LEU A 98 1.18 -13.31 -3.70
N VAL A 99 -0.06 -13.07 -4.13
CA VAL A 99 -1.24 -13.06 -3.25
C VAL A 99 -1.55 -14.48 -2.76
N ASP A 100 -1.54 -15.45 -3.66
CA ASP A 100 -1.83 -16.85 -3.35
C ASP A 100 -0.78 -17.46 -2.40
N ALA A 101 0.47 -16.98 -2.47
CA ALA A 101 1.55 -17.39 -1.56
C ALA A 101 1.28 -17.07 -0.08
N PHE A 102 0.35 -16.14 0.25
CA PHE A 102 -0.08 -15.93 1.64
C PHE A 102 -0.90 -17.10 2.20
N GLY A 103 -1.42 -17.97 1.35
CA GLY A 103 -2.15 -19.17 1.76
C GLY A 103 -3.44 -18.89 2.53
N PHE A 104 -4.08 -17.76 2.29
CA PHE A 104 -5.40 -17.50 2.89
C PHE A 104 -6.43 -18.47 2.38
N ALA A 105 -7.05 -19.21 3.29
CA ALA A 105 -8.16 -20.09 2.96
C ALA A 105 -9.40 -19.27 2.54
N PRO A 106 -10.27 -19.80 1.65
CA PRO A 106 -11.47 -19.07 1.19
C PRO A 106 -12.36 -18.57 2.34
N GLU A 107 -12.39 -19.28 3.47
CA GLU A 107 -13.17 -18.92 4.65
C GLU A 107 -12.67 -17.61 5.31
N HIS A 108 -11.41 -17.25 5.10
CA HIS A 108 -10.83 -16.01 5.60
C HIS A 108 -11.09 -14.81 4.67
N VAL A 109 -11.47 -15.11 3.42
CA VAL A 109 -11.69 -14.08 2.40
C VAL A 109 -13.16 -13.73 2.34
N ARG A 110 -13.58 -12.64 3.02
CA ARG A 110 -14.98 -12.24 3.17
C ARG A 110 -15.45 -11.18 2.19
N ALA A 111 -14.54 -10.54 1.48
CA ALA A 111 -14.88 -9.47 0.55
C ALA A 111 -15.46 -10.09 -0.76
N PRO A 112 -16.63 -9.64 -1.24
CA PRO A 112 -17.24 -10.16 -2.47
C PRO A 112 -16.32 -10.11 -3.69
N ILE A 113 -15.49 -9.06 -3.80
CA ILE A 113 -14.51 -8.92 -4.88
C ILE A 113 -13.45 -10.04 -4.86
N ALA A 114 -13.06 -10.50 -3.69
CA ALA A 114 -12.04 -11.54 -3.53
C ALA A 114 -12.62 -12.95 -3.67
N SER A 115 -13.92 -13.13 -3.39
CA SER A 115 -14.65 -14.39 -3.58
C SER A 115 -15.23 -14.58 -4.99
N GLY A 116 -15.04 -13.61 -5.91
CA GLY A 116 -15.60 -13.63 -7.26
C GLY A 116 -17.09 -13.24 -7.34
N ALA A 117 -17.71 -12.86 -6.23
CA ALA A 117 -19.13 -12.48 -6.16
C ALA A 117 -19.40 -10.99 -6.38
N GLU A 118 -18.39 -10.22 -6.80
CA GLU A 118 -18.51 -8.76 -6.93
C GLU A 118 -19.49 -8.37 -8.05
N GLN A 119 -19.52 -9.11 -9.15
CA GLN A 119 -20.45 -8.82 -10.25
C GLN A 119 -21.90 -8.97 -9.80
N GLU A 120 -22.23 -10.06 -9.10
CA GLU A 120 -23.57 -10.29 -8.55
C GLU A 120 -23.98 -9.19 -7.56
N ARG A 121 -23.03 -8.76 -6.71
CA ARG A 121 -23.26 -7.66 -5.77
C ARG A 121 -23.55 -6.34 -6.50
N GLN A 122 -22.81 -6.03 -7.56
CA GLN A 122 -23.00 -4.83 -8.36
C GLN A 122 -24.35 -4.86 -9.11
N ASP A 123 -24.72 -5.98 -9.68
CA ASP A 123 -25.98 -6.17 -10.38
C ASP A 123 -27.17 -6.03 -9.41
N ALA A 124 -27.07 -6.61 -8.22
CA ALA A 124 -28.08 -6.44 -7.17
C ALA A 124 -28.21 -5.00 -6.70
N ALA A 125 -27.09 -4.27 -6.53
CA ALA A 125 -27.09 -2.87 -6.18
C ALA A 125 -27.69 -2.00 -7.30
N ALA A 126 -27.34 -2.28 -8.55
CA ALA A 126 -27.91 -1.57 -9.71
C ALA A 126 -29.43 -1.76 -9.82
N ALA A 127 -29.93 -2.99 -9.62
CA ALA A 127 -31.36 -3.29 -9.60
C ALA A 127 -32.08 -2.58 -8.44
N HIS A 128 -31.50 -2.57 -7.25
CA HIS A 128 -32.04 -1.88 -6.09
C HIS A 128 -32.18 -0.37 -6.36
N PHE A 129 -31.13 0.30 -6.83
CA PHE A 129 -31.18 1.73 -7.14
C PHE A 129 -32.08 2.06 -8.34
N ALA A 130 -32.26 1.14 -9.29
CA ALA A 130 -33.22 1.30 -10.37
C ALA A 130 -34.67 1.30 -9.82
N ALA A 131 -34.97 0.37 -8.90
CA ALA A 131 -36.27 0.28 -8.23
C ALA A 131 -36.56 1.52 -7.36
N GLU A 132 -35.57 2.01 -6.60
CA GLU A 132 -35.70 3.25 -5.81
C GLU A 132 -35.96 4.47 -6.68
N ARG A 133 -35.30 4.58 -7.84
CA ARG A 133 -35.57 5.67 -8.80
C ARG A 133 -36.96 5.57 -9.37
N ALA A 134 -37.45 4.37 -9.69
CA ALA A 134 -38.78 4.14 -10.21
C ALA A 134 -39.90 4.47 -9.19
N SER A 135 -39.66 4.17 -7.91
CA SER A 135 -40.58 4.46 -6.81
C SER A 135 -40.56 5.91 -6.35
N GLY A 136 -39.61 6.73 -6.85
CA GLY A 136 -39.43 8.14 -6.43
C GLY A 136 -38.81 8.32 -5.04
N THR A 137 -38.34 7.25 -4.42
CA THR A 137 -37.69 7.27 -3.10
C THR A 137 -36.16 7.53 -3.17
N ALA A 138 -35.60 7.53 -4.38
CA ALA A 138 -34.17 7.79 -4.54
C ALA A 138 -33.80 9.21 -4.09
N PRO A 139 -32.67 9.38 -3.36
CA PRO A 139 -32.21 10.70 -2.95
C PRO A 139 -31.91 11.56 -4.17
N VAL A 140 -32.51 12.75 -4.21
CA VAL A 140 -32.34 13.71 -5.31
C VAL A 140 -30.98 14.38 -5.17
N SER A 141 -30.12 14.30 -6.18
CA SER A 141 -28.80 14.94 -6.11
C SER A 141 -28.96 16.47 -6.03
N GLU A 142 -28.10 17.14 -5.25
CA GLU A 142 -28.09 18.60 -5.11
C GLU A 142 -28.06 19.35 -6.46
N LYS A 143 -27.36 18.77 -7.46
CA LYS A 143 -27.28 19.31 -8.82
C LYS A 143 -28.64 19.32 -9.54
N SER A 144 -29.54 18.37 -9.26
CA SER A 144 -30.88 18.32 -9.84
C SER A 144 -31.84 19.30 -9.16
N LEU A 145 -31.66 19.58 -7.86
CA LEU A 145 -32.40 20.62 -7.12
C LEU A 145 -32.04 22.02 -7.61
N GLN A 146 -30.77 22.29 -7.89
CA GLN A 146 -30.31 23.59 -8.39
C GLN A 146 -30.82 23.89 -9.82
N LYS A 147 -31.04 22.86 -10.67
CA LYS A 147 -31.64 23.04 -11.99
C LYS A 147 -33.14 23.37 -11.95
N LYS A 148 -33.86 22.86 -10.94
CA LYS A 148 -35.30 23.15 -10.76
C LYS A 148 -35.58 24.60 -10.28
N ASN A 149 -34.66 25.18 -9.51
CA ASN A 149 -34.78 26.54 -8.99
C ASN A 149 -34.33 27.63 -9.96
N LYS A 150 -33.86 27.29 -11.17
CA LYS A 150 -33.43 28.22 -12.22
C LYS A 150 -34.43 28.32 -13.39
N LYS A 151 -35.58 27.72 -13.28
CA LYS A 151 -36.74 27.88 -14.19
C LYS A 151 -37.91 28.58 -13.47
#